data_2f3497251ba1154e93bbdf93785779eb
#
_entry.id   2f3497251ba1154e93bbdf93785779eb
#
_cell.length_a   1.000
_cell.length_b   1.000
_cell.length_c   1.000
_cell.angle_alpha   90.00
_cell.angle_beta   90.00
_cell.angle_gamma   90.00
#
_symmetry.space_group_name_H-M   'P 1'
#
loop_
_entity.id
_entity.type
_entity.pdbx_description
1 polymer ?
#
loop_
_entity_poly.entity_id
_entity_poly.type
_entity_poly.pdbx_seq_one_letter_code
_entity_poly.pdbx_strand_id
1 'polypeptide(L)'
;MRTLTATCCLVCALAAGCAMAPLGPKDGELAVPADYKRWPKFLSAVQRPDAKQVREIYMSPAAAAATASTGFGPGTVFVMENYAALETTDGKLATDAEGKLVKAELLRVFVMGKGAGWGQEVPESLRNGNWIYASYLADARSKGPEDLTTCRACHLPLANKDFVPRYDEHFSAARR
;
A
#
# COMPACT_ATOMS: atom_id res chain seq x y z
N MET A 1 -68.67 -25.36 -35.23
CA MET A 1 -68.20 -24.59 -34.06
C MET A 1 -66.68 -24.85 -33.90
N ARG A 2 -65.85 -23.87 -34.23
CA ARG A 2 -64.36 -23.96 -34.09
C ARG A 2 -63.92 -23.05 -32.93
N THR A 3 -63.43 -23.64 -31.87
CA THR A 3 -62.91 -22.96 -30.74
C THR A 3 -61.44 -22.55 -31.01
N LEU A 4 -61.16 -21.23 -31.06
CA LEU A 4 -59.84 -20.71 -31.10
C LEU A 4 -59.25 -20.62 -29.62
N THR A 5 -58.20 -21.34 -29.38
CA THR A 5 -57.41 -21.23 -28.17
C THR A 5 -56.31 -20.17 -28.37
N ALA A 6 -56.42 -19.07 -27.68
CA ALA A 6 -55.37 -18.00 -27.66
C ALA A 6 -54.27 -18.37 -26.68
N THR A 7 -53.05 -18.62 -27.19
CA THR A 7 -51.86 -18.86 -26.40
C THR A 7 -51.25 -17.51 -26.05
N CYS A 8 -51.30 -17.16 -24.75
CA CYS A 8 -50.68 -15.93 -24.22
C CYS A 8 -49.21 -16.21 -23.94
N CYS A 9 -48.30 -15.70 -24.78
CA CYS A 9 -46.85 -15.75 -24.51
C CYS A 9 -46.48 -14.66 -23.50
N LEU A 10 -46.17 -15.09 -22.30
CA LEU A 10 -45.64 -14.23 -21.24
C LEU A 10 -44.14 -14.02 -21.50
N VAL A 11 -43.76 -12.84 -22.00
CA VAL A 11 -42.34 -12.44 -22.16
C VAL A 11 -41.84 -11.96 -20.83
N CYS A 12 -41.08 -12.80 -20.10
CA CYS A 12 -40.29 -12.36 -18.92
C CYS A 12 -39.07 -11.55 -19.37
N ALA A 13 -39.16 -10.23 -19.27
CA ALA A 13 -38.00 -9.35 -19.41
C ALA A 13 -37.09 -9.51 -18.19
N LEU A 14 -35.97 -10.23 -18.37
CA LEU A 14 -34.90 -10.29 -17.39
C LEU A 14 -34.18 -8.92 -17.40
N ALA A 15 -34.51 -8.07 -16.44
CA ALA A 15 -33.71 -6.86 -16.15
C ALA A 15 -32.38 -7.30 -15.52
N ALA A 16 -31.33 -7.40 -16.34
CA ALA A 16 -29.98 -7.54 -15.85
C ALA A 16 -29.57 -6.22 -15.17
N GLY A 17 -29.80 -6.12 -13.87
CA GLY A 17 -29.28 -5.04 -13.06
C GLY A 17 -27.74 -5.15 -13.05
N CYS A 18 -27.05 -4.21 -13.68
CA CYS A 18 -25.62 -4.03 -13.47
C CYS A 18 -25.39 -3.65 -12.00
N ALA A 19 -25.14 -4.64 -11.15
CA ALA A 19 -24.63 -4.37 -9.81
C ALA A 19 -23.26 -3.71 -9.97
N MET A 20 -23.17 -2.41 -9.71
CA MET A 20 -21.87 -1.74 -9.62
C MET A 20 -21.10 -2.43 -8.49
N ALA A 21 -19.94 -2.98 -8.81
CA ALA A 21 -19.03 -3.50 -7.79
C ALA A 21 -18.77 -2.39 -6.77
N PRO A 22 -18.75 -2.70 -5.46
CA PRO A 22 -18.45 -1.68 -4.45
C PRO A 22 -17.11 -1.05 -4.79
N LEU A 23 -17.09 0.27 -4.83
CA LEU A 23 -15.84 1.03 -4.96
C LEU A 23 -14.93 0.60 -3.80
N GLY A 24 -13.68 0.23 -4.12
CA GLY A 24 -12.69 -0.12 -3.10
C GLY A 24 -12.39 1.04 -2.16
N PRO A 25 -11.59 0.81 -1.11
CA PRO A 25 -11.20 1.87 -0.21
C PRO A 25 -10.43 2.96 -0.96
N LYS A 26 -10.52 4.20 -0.46
CA LYS A 26 -9.81 5.37 -0.97
C LYS A 26 -8.57 5.66 -0.14
N ASP A 27 -7.80 6.65 -0.58
CA ASP A 27 -6.71 7.19 0.24
C ASP A 27 -7.20 7.55 1.64
N GLY A 28 -6.41 7.17 2.64
CA GLY A 28 -6.75 7.35 4.04
C GLY A 28 -7.69 6.30 4.65
N GLU A 29 -8.30 5.41 3.85
CA GLU A 29 -9.25 4.42 4.36
C GLU A 29 -8.63 3.03 4.61
N LEU A 30 -7.46 2.76 4.03
CA LEU A 30 -6.78 1.48 4.19
C LEU A 30 -6.25 1.32 5.63
N ALA A 31 -6.86 0.45 6.42
CA ALA A 31 -6.45 0.20 7.80
C ALA A 31 -5.09 -0.50 7.88
N VAL A 32 -4.38 -0.31 9.00
CA VAL A 32 -3.18 -1.10 9.33
C VAL A 32 -3.62 -2.52 9.66
N PRO A 33 -3.15 -3.56 8.93
CA PRO A 33 -3.49 -4.94 9.25
C PRO A 33 -2.99 -5.34 10.64
N ALA A 34 -3.83 -5.96 11.47
CA ALA A 34 -3.52 -6.24 12.88
C ALA A 34 -2.31 -7.18 13.05
N ASP A 35 -2.04 -8.03 12.06
CA ASP A 35 -0.99 -9.06 12.10
C ASP A 35 0.28 -8.70 11.32
N TYR A 36 0.37 -7.48 10.78
CA TYR A 36 1.47 -7.09 9.89
C TYR A 36 2.87 -7.31 10.49
N LYS A 37 3.02 -7.24 11.80
CA LYS A 37 4.31 -7.48 12.48
C LYS A 37 4.82 -8.91 12.36
N ARG A 38 3.96 -9.84 11.96
CA ARG A 38 4.32 -11.23 11.66
C ARG A 38 4.68 -11.47 10.19
N TRP A 39 4.46 -10.46 9.35
CA TRP A 39 4.74 -10.55 7.92
C TRP A 39 6.24 -10.50 7.64
N PRO A 40 6.68 -11.07 6.51
CA PRO A 40 8.06 -10.90 6.07
C PRO A 40 8.41 -9.43 5.83
N LYS A 41 9.68 -9.11 5.97
CA LYS A 41 10.18 -7.77 5.66
C LYS A 41 10.35 -7.63 4.15
N PHE A 42 9.82 -6.54 3.60
CA PHE A 42 10.19 -6.05 2.28
C PHE A 42 11.61 -5.47 2.32
N LEU A 43 11.87 -4.60 3.29
CA LEU A 43 13.17 -4.03 3.61
C LEU A 43 13.27 -3.79 5.12
N SER A 44 14.47 -3.94 5.65
CA SER A 44 14.74 -3.74 7.07
C SER A 44 15.82 -2.69 7.28
N ALA A 45 15.73 -1.97 8.39
CA ALA A 45 16.72 -0.98 8.83
C ALA A 45 17.12 0.02 7.74
N VAL A 46 16.15 0.50 6.94
CA VAL A 46 16.40 1.49 5.88
C VAL A 46 16.82 2.81 6.50
N GLN A 47 18.05 3.20 6.25
CA GLN A 47 18.69 4.38 6.83
C GLN A 47 18.24 5.65 6.09
N ARG A 48 17.77 6.65 6.82
CA ARG A 48 17.37 7.97 6.33
C ARG A 48 17.99 9.06 7.20
N PRO A 49 19.32 9.25 7.12
CA PRO A 49 20.01 10.27 7.93
C PRO A 49 19.52 11.70 7.60
N ASP A 50 19.17 11.96 6.35
CA ASP A 50 18.55 13.21 5.88
C ASP A 50 17.25 13.58 6.60
N ALA A 51 16.47 12.57 6.99
CA ALA A 51 15.21 12.72 7.72
C ALA A 51 15.35 12.36 9.21
N LYS A 52 16.56 12.03 9.69
CA LYS A 52 16.81 11.48 11.03
C LYS A 52 15.90 10.30 11.36
N GLN A 53 15.76 9.35 10.44
CA GLN A 53 14.84 8.22 10.56
C GLN A 53 15.48 6.88 10.20
N VAL A 54 14.91 5.82 10.78
CA VAL A 54 15.13 4.44 10.36
C VAL A 54 13.76 3.83 10.04
N ARG A 55 13.66 3.10 8.92
CA ARG A 55 12.39 2.53 8.47
C ARG A 55 12.42 1.01 8.44
N GLU A 56 11.34 0.40 8.87
CA GLU A 56 11.05 -1.02 8.70
C GLU A 56 9.86 -1.17 7.77
N ILE A 57 9.98 -2.02 6.74
CA ILE A 57 8.90 -2.18 5.76
C ILE A 57 8.52 -3.65 5.70
N TYR A 58 7.27 -3.93 6.06
CA TYR A 58 6.66 -5.25 6.01
C TYR A 58 5.87 -5.42 4.71
N MET A 59 5.78 -6.63 4.21
CA MET A 59 4.98 -6.95 3.03
C MET A 59 3.99 -8.08 3.34
N SER A 60 2.77 -7.95 2.81
CA SER A 60 1.77 -9.01 2.95
C SER A 60 2.22 -10.32 2.29
N PRO A 61 1.65 -11.48 2.68
CA PRO A 61 1.93 -12.75 2.00
C PRO A 61 1.70 -12.70 0.48
N ALA A 62 0.70 -11.94 0.03
CA ALA A 62 0.47 -11.72 -1.40
C ALA A 62 1.63 -10.97 -2.07
N ALA A 63 2.21 -9.98 -1.39
CA ALA A 63 3.39 -9.27 -1.87
C ALA A 63 4.63 -10.18 -1.90
N ALA A 64 4.78 -11.04 -0.88
CA ALA A 64 5.92 -11.97 -0.78
C ALA A 64 5.93 -13.03 -1.89
N ALA A 65 4.78 -13.32 -2.48
CA ALA A 65 4.66 -14.24 -3.62
C ALA A 65 4.99 -13.58 -4.98
N ALA A 66 5.20 -12.25 -5.02
CA ALA A 66 5.52 -11.51 -6.24
C ALA A 66 6.95 -11.82 -6.72
N THR A 67 7.15 -11.68 -8.04
CA THR A 67 8.46 -11.77 -8.69
C THR A 67 8.75 -10.51 -9.48
N ALA A 68 10.00 -10.28 -9.85
CA ALA A 68 10.37 -9.13 -10.70
C ALA A 68 9.63 -9.11 -12.05
N SER A 69 9.24 -10.25 -12.57
CA SER A 69 8.53 -10.37 -13.85
C SER A 69 7.01 -10.19 -13.72
N THR A 70 6.42 -10.51 -12.58
CA THR A 70 4.98 -10.38 -12.36
C THR A 70 4.59 -9.05 -11.73
N GLY A 71 5.54 -8.38 -11.04
CA GLY A 71 5.23 -7.23 -10.19
C GLY A 71 4.30 -7.59 -9.03
N PHE A 72 3.75 -6.57 -8.37
CA PHE A 72 2.84 -6.74 -7.24
C PHE A 72 1.38 -6.78 -7.72
N GLY A 73 0.69 -7.89 -7.48
CA GLY A 73 -0.72 -8.09 -7.84
C GLY A 73 -1.71 -7.44 -6.85
N PRO A 74 -3.02 -7.46 -7.17
CA PRO A 74 -4.06 -7.09 -6.21
C PRO A 74 -3.96 -7.90 -4.91
N GLY A 75 -4.31 -7.27 -3.78
CA GLY A 75 -4.13 -7.85 -2.44
C GLY A 75 -2.75 -7.60 -1.83
N THR A 76 -1.82 -7.00 -2.57
CA THR A 76 -0.55 -6.54 -2.01
C THR A 76 -0.79 -5.41 -1.01
N VAL A 77 -0.14 -5.52 0.15
CA VAL A 77 -0.09 -4.47 1.17
C VAL A 77 1.34 -4.35 1.69
N PHE A 78 1.82 -3.12 1.78
CA PHE A 78 3.05 -2.78 2.50
C PHE A 78 2.70 -1.95 3.73
N VAL A 79 3.38 -2.23 4.84
CA VAL A 79 3.30 -1.42 6.07
C VAL A 79 4.70 -0.93 6.40
N MET A 80 4.87 0.38 6.46
CA MET A 80 6.14 1.02 6.79
C MET A 80 6.06 1.69 8.15
N GLU A 81 6.91 1.27 9.06
CA GLU A 81 7.15 1.92 10.35
C GLU A 81 8.29 2.92 10.19
N ASN A 82 8.05 4.18 10.53
CA ASN A 82 9.07 5.22 10.62
C ASN A 82 9.44 5.43 12.08
N TYR A 83 10.67 5.15 12.40
CA TYR A 83 11.27 5.40 13.70
C TYR A 83 12.13 6.65 13.66
N ALA A 84 12.18 7.42 14.74
CA ALA A 84 13.23 8.40 14.94
C ALA A 84 14.60 7.70 14.97
N ALA A 85 15.63 8.34 14.47
CA ALA A 85 16.99 7.96 14.78
C ALA A 85 17.35 8.52 16.16
N LEU A 86 18.01 7.71 16.99
CA LEU A 86 18.45 8.13 18.32
C LEU A 86 19.45 9.28 18.20
N GLU A 87 19.20 10.37 18.90
CA GLU A 87 20.13 11.48 19.03
C GLU A 87 20.88 11.37 20.38
N THR A 88 22.18 11.60 20.33
CA THR A 88 23.02 11.69 21.52
C THR A 88 22.82 13.05 22.20
N THR A 89 23.34 13.20 23.42
CA THR A 89 23.21 14.46 24.19
C THR A 89 23.89 15.67 23.53
N ASP A 90 24.86 15.45 22.63
CA ASP A 90 25.51 16.49 21.82
C ASP A 90 24.80 16.73 20.45
N GLY A 91 23.62 16.14 20.25
CA GLY A 91 22.77 16.36 19.07
C GLY A 91 23.20 15.60 17.81
N LYS A 92 24.13 14.67 17.91
CA LYS A 92 24.52 13.80 16.80
C LYS A 92 23.63 12.56 16.72
N LEU A 93 23.55 11.97 15.54
CA LEU A 93 22.84 10.70 15.36
C LEU A 93 23.71 9.56 15.92
N ALA A 94 23.14 8.76 16.81
CA ALA A 94 23.80 7.58 17.34
C ALA A 94 23.85 6.48 16.27
N THR A 95 25.01 5.80 16.21
CA THR A 95 25.20 4.64 15.33
C THR A 95 25.59 3.40 16.15
N ASP A 96 25.24 2.23 15.62
CA ASP A 96 25.72 0.94 16.14
C ASP A 96 27.16 0.63 15.69
N ALA A 97 27.65 -0.56 16.04
CA ALA A 97 29.01 -0.99 15.71
C ALA A 97 29.25 -1.11 14.19
N GLU A 98 28.18 -1.30 13.40
CA GLU A 98 28.20 -1.36 11.94
C GLU A 98 28.01 0.01 11.28
N GLY A 99 27.94 1.10 12.07
CA GLY A 99 27.76 2.47 11.59
C GLY A 99 26.33 2.80 11.14
N LYS A 100 25.33 1.96 11.47
CA LYS A 100 23.93 2.20 11.16
C LYS A 100 23.26 3.01 12.26
N LEU A 101 22.32 3.87 11.87
CA LEU A 101 21.52 4.65 12.82
C LEU A 101 20.78 3.73 13.79
N VAL A 102 20.82 4.07 15.06
CA VAL A 102 20.08 3.38 16.12
C VAL A 102 18.64 3.88 16.10
N LYS A 103 17.67 2.96 16.13
CA LYS A 103 16.24 3.30 16.23
C LYS A 103 15.89 3.80 17.63
N ALA A 104 15.11 4.86 17.68
CA ALA A 104 14.44 5.35 18.90
C ALA A 104 12.91 5.06 18.83
N GLU A 105 12.08 6.02 19.17
CA GLU A 105 10.64 5.84 19.20
C GLU A 105 10.01 5.72 17.81
N LEU A 106 8.88 4.98 17.72
CA LEU A 106 8.04 4.93 16.53
C LEU A 106 7.31 6.26 16.35
N LEU A 107 7.47 6.88 15.20
CA LEU A 107 6.86 8.18 14.87
C LEU A 107 5.53 8.01 14.12
N ARG A 108 5.54 7.15 13.09
CA ARG A 108 4.44 7.00 12.13
C ARG A 108 4.37 5.58 11.58
N VAL A 109 3.16 5.21 11.17
CA VAL A 109 2.92 4.00 10.38
C VAL A 109 2.26 4.40 9.07
N PHE A 110 2.85 3.99 7.96
CA PHE A 110 2.29 4.20 6.61
C PHE A 110 1.85 2.88 6.03
N VAL A 111 0.76 2.92 5.29
CA VAL A 111 0.25 1.75 4.59
C VAL A 111 0.06 2.12 3.12
N MET A 112 0.51 1.27 2.22
CA MET A 112 0.09 1.30 0.83
C MET A 112 -0.46 -0.05 0.42
N GLY A 113 -1.56 -0.05 -0.32
CA GLY A 113 -2.22 -1.27 -0.75
C GLY A 113 -2.69 -1.19 -2.19
N LYS A 114 -2.74 -2.33 -2.85
CA LYS A 114 -3.13 -2.47 -4.24
C LYS A 114 -4.37 -3.33 -4.37
N GLY A 115 -5.38 -2.82 -5.02
CA GLY A 115 -6.62 -3.54 -5.32
C GLY A 115 -7.17 -3.18 -6.69
N ALA A 116 -7.93 -4.08 -7.30
CA ALA A 116 -8.52 -3.84 -8.61
C ALA A 116 -9.44 -2.59 -8.57
N GLY A 117 -9.16 -1.60 -9.41
CA GLY A 117 -9.93 -0.37 -9.51
C GLY A 117 -9.72 0.63 -8.37
N TRP A 118 -8.78 0.41 -7.44
CA TRP A 118 -8.47 1.36 -6.38
C TRP A 118 -7.74 2.61 -6.91
N GLY A 119 -7.90 3.73 -6.21
CA GLY A 119 -7.19 4.98 -6.53
C GLY A 119 -7.60 5.65 -7.83
N GLN A 120 -8.76 5.27 -8.40
CA GLN A 120 -9.25 5.87 -9.65
C GLN A 120 -10.00 7.19 -9.41
N GLU A 121 -10.37 7.49 -8.18
CA GLU A 121 -11.06 8.72 -7.77
C GLU A 121 -10.15 9.95 -7.74
N VAL A 122 -8.83 9.74 -7.72
CA VAL A 122 -7.86 10.86 -7.74
C VAL A 122 -7.62 11.37 -9.15
N PRO A 123 -7.19 12.65 -9.31
CA PRO A 123 -6.82 13.19 -10.61
C PRO A 123 -5.82 12.31 -11.34
N GLU A 124 -5.95 12.15 -12.65
CA GLU A 124 -5.12 11.28 -13.47
C GLU A 124 -3.63 11.54 -13.29
N SER A 125 -3.25 12.81 -13.14
CA SER A 125 -1.86 13.23 -12.91
C SER A 125 -1.25 12.75 -11.58
N LEU A 126 -2.07 12.19 -10.68
CA LEU A 126 -1.63 11.65 -9.38
C LEU A 126 -1.93 10.15 -9.24
N ARG A 127 -2.41 9.48 -10.29
CA ARG A 127 -2.72 8.05 -10.22
C ARG A 127 -1.45 7.22 -10.21
N ASN A 128 -1.34 6.37 -9.22
CA ASN A 128 -0.29 5.36 -9.10
C ASN A 128 -0.85 3.97 -9.44
N GLY A 129 -1.35 3.78 -10.66
CA GLY A 129 -2.05 2.54 -11.01
C GLY A 129 -3.26 2.30 -10.09
N ASN A 130 -3.27 1.14 -9.44
CA ASN A 130 -4.32 0.74 -8.50
C ASN A 130 -3.87 0.81 -7.03
N TRP A 131 -2.88 1.64 -6.71
CA TRP A 131 -2.40 1.84 -5.35
C TRP A 131 -3.15 2.93 -4.62
N ILE A 132 -3.38 2.72 -3.32
CA ILE A 132 -3.87 3.72 -2.36
C ILE A 132 -2.95 3.79 -1.16
N TYR A 133 -3.05 4.87 -0.41
CA TYR A 133 -2.15 5.20 0.68
C TYR A 133 -2.93 5.58 1.93
N ALA A 134 -2.34 5.32 3.09
CA ALA A 134 -2.82 5.82 4.37
C ALA A 134 -1.66 6.08 5.32
N SER A 135 -1.82 7.02 6.24
CA SER A 135 -0.86 7.31 7.30
C SER A 135 -1.53 7.29 8.66
N TYR A 136 -0.77 6.91 9.68
CA TYR A 136 -1.21 6.75 11.05
C TYR A 136 -0.15 7.26 12.03
N LEU A 137 -0.60 7.67 13.21
CA LEU A 137 0.28 7.91 14.34
C LEU A 137 0.95 6.60 14.79
N ALA A 138 1.83 6.68 15.79
CA ALA A 138 2.55 5.51 16.33
C ALA A 138 1.64 4.41 16.89
N ASP A 139 0.40 4.73 17.25
CA ASP A 139 -0.61 3.75 17.71
C ASP A 139 -1.17 2.87 16.57
N ALA A 140 -0.81 3.14 15.32
CA ALA A 140 -1.28 2.45 14.12
C ALA A 140 -2.83 2.46 13.94
N ARG A 141 -3.52 3.42 14.57
CA ARG A 141 -4.98 3.58 14.56
C ARG A 141 -5.43 4.99 14.27
N SER A 142 -4.89 5.96 15.01
CA SER A 142 -5.18 7.38 14.81
C SER A 142 -4.59 7.85 13.50
N LYS A 143 -5.36 8.58 12.70
CA LYS A 143 -4.89 9.10 11.40
C LYS A 143 -3.71 10.02 11.57
N GLY A 144 -2.71 9.87 10.72
CA GLY A 144 -1.59 10.78 10.60
C GLY A 144 -2.00 12.07 9.91
N PRO A 145 -1.24 13.15 10.12
CA PRO A 145 -1.52 14.47 9.54
C PRO A 145 -1.04 14.62 8.10
N GLU A 146 -0.42 13.59 7.52
CA GLU A 146 0.24 13.68 6.23
C GLU A 146 -0.75 13.89 5.08
N ASP A 147 -0.42 14.80 4.19
CA ASP A 147 -1.10 14.95 2.91
C ASP A 147 -0.71 13.77 1.99
N LEU A 148 -1.69 12.91 1.70
CA LEU A 148 -1.48 11.70 0.90
C LEU A 148 -1.18 11.99 -0.58
N THR A 149 -1.44 13.22 -1.06
CA THR A 149 -1.01 13.64 -2.40
C THR A 149 0.52 13.67 -2.51
N THR A 150 1.23 13.98 -1.41
CA THR A 150 2.69 13.90 -1.32
C THR A 150 3.18 12.46 -1.47
N CYS A 151 2.47 11.48 -0.89
CA CYS A 151 2.80 10.07 -1.08
C CYS A 151 2.69 9.70 -2.56
N ARG A 152 1.59 10.08 -3.21
CA ARG A 152 1.37 9.82 -4.62
C ARG A 152 2.42 10.47 -5.51
N ALA A 153 2.71 11.75 -5.31
CA ALA A 153 3.70 12.48 -6.09
C ALA A 153 5.11 11.86 -6.00
N CYS A 154 5.49 11.38 -4.80
CA CYS A 154 6.78 10.71 -4.58
C CYS A 154 6.86 9.34 -5.29
N HIS A 155 5.76 8.60 -5.34
CA HIS A 155 5.69 7.29 -5.99
C HIS A 155 5.47 7.35 -7.52
N LEU A 156 4.90 8.43 -8.03
CA LEU A 156 4.51 8.60 -9.43
C LEU A 156 5.66 8.36 -10.45
N PRO A 157 6.90 8.83 -10.24
CA PRO A 157 8.01 8.59 -11.16
C PRO A 157 8.42 7.12 -11.29
N LEU A 158 7.89 6.24 -10.44
CA LEU A 158 8.25 4.82 -10.36
C LEU A 158 7.26 3.91 -11.11
N ALA A 159 6.55 4.42 -12.11
CA ALA A 159 5.54 3.67 -12.85
C ALA A 159 6.08 2.36 -13.46
N ASN A 160 7.31 2.38 -13.98
CA ASN A 160 8.00 1.20 -14.51
C ASN A 160 8.48 0.20 -13.43
N LYS A 161 8.29 0.52 -12.16
CA LYS A 161 8.60 -0.30 -10.97
C LYS A 161 7.35 -0.51 -10.11
N ASP A 162 6.21 -0.54 -10.76
CA ASP A 162 4.90 -0.70 -10.11
C ASP A 162 4.67 0.31 -8.99
N PHE A 163 5.20 1.53 -9.12
CA PHE A 163 5.14 2.62 -8.15
C PHE A 163 5.74 2.26 -6.76
N VAL A 164 6.63 1.25 -6.68
CA VAL A 164 7.23 0.79 -5.43
C VAL A 164 8.70 1.24 -5.34
N PRO A 165 9.06 2.08 -4.35
CA PRO A 165 10.45 2.46 -4.12
C PRO A 165 11.31 1.24 -3.78
N ARG A 166 12.58 1.25 -4.23
CA ARG A 166 13.55 0.18 -3.98
C ARG A 166 13.13 -1.20 -4.51
N TYR A 167 12.26 -1.22 -5.51
CA TYR A 167 11.78 -2.41 -6.21
C TYR A 167 12.93 -3.33 -6.65
N ASP A 168 13.92 -2.77 -7.35
CA ASP A 168 15.05 -3.55 -7.87
C ASP A 168 15.91 -4.13 -6.76
N GLU A 169 16.11 -3.40 -5.66
CA GLU A 169 16.86 -3.86 -4.51
C GLU A 169 16.20 -5.10 -3.88
N HIS A 170 14.89 -5.03 -3.66
CA HIS A 170 14.13 -6.16 -3.11
C HIS A 170 14.28 -7.41 -3.98
N PHE A 171 13.98 -7.31 -5.27
CA PHE A 171 14.02 -8.47 -6.16
C PHE A 171 15.44 -8.92 -6.51
N SER A 172 16.46 -8.10 -6.34
CA SER A 172 17.85 -8.51 -6.46
C SER A 172 18.34 -9.28 -5.23
N ALA A 173 17.89 -8.89 -4.03
CA ALA A 173 18.20 -9.60 -2.79
C ALA A 173 17.54 -11.00 -2.73
N ALA A 174 16.31 -11.13 -3.24
CA ALA A 174 15.58 -12.41 -3.28
C ALA A 174 16.20 -13.46 -4.22
N ARG A 175 17.18 -13.08 -5.06
CA ARG A 175 17.90 -13.97 -5.99
C ARG A 175 19.20 -14.54 -5.42
N ARG A 176 19.59 -14.15 -4.20
CA ARG A 176 20.79 -14.65 -3.51
C ARG A 176 20.42 -15.64 -2.43
#